data_7977a48cbdff909534bc69b8b16fdbfd
#
_entry.id   7977a48cbdff909534bc69b8b16fdbfd
#
_cell.length_a   1.000
_cell.length_b   1.000
_cell.length_c   1.000
_cell.angle_alpha   90.00
_cell.angle_beta   90.00
_cell.angle_gamma   90.00
#
_symmetry.space_group_name_H-M   'P 1'
#
loop_
_entity.id
_entity.type
_entity.pdbx_description
1 polymer ?
#
loop_
_entity_poly.entity_id
_entity_poly.type
_entity_poly.pdbx_seq_one_letter_code
_entity_poly.pdbx_strand_id
1 'polypeptide(L)'
;EFIFSGKLTINKRSGLEIIHPDTEQVSGENINSLEIGKIVPVYHVIGGLHLKSMRTIIKNVLDKYLHLAEEFLPDDLIQRHNFMPRSEALYQSHFPPEGSALAELDAFKTPAQRRLVFEELFLIQLALAFRKNRTGEVLTGTAFKTRGEIIKRFVKLLPFTLTGAQKKVLGEIM
;
A
#
# COMPACT_ATOMS: atom_id res chain seq x y z
N GLU A 1 4.93 -26.64 -28.35
CA GLU A 1 3.97 -26.53 -27.24
C GLU A 1 3.69 -25.05 -26.93
N PHE A 2 2.42 -24.69 -26.64
CA PHE A 2 2.05 -23.33 -26.33
C PHE A 2 1.30 -23.32 -25.01
N ILE A 3 1.56 -22.31 -24.18
CA ILE A 3 0.79 -22.01 -22.98
C ILE A 3 -0.08 -20.81 -23.25
N PHE A 4 -1.36 -20.94 -22.91
CA PHE A 4 -2.34 -19.87 -23.02
C PHE A 4 -2.73 -19.42 -21.61
N SER A 5 -2.59 -18.14 -21.32
CA SER A 5 -3.02 -17.54 -20.06
C SER A 5 -4.00 -16.39 -20.31
N GLY A 6 -5.03 -16.30 -19.48
CA GLY A 6 -6.03 -15.26 -19.60
C GLY A 6 -7.24 -15.49 -18.73
N LYS A 7 -8.17 -14.55 -18.76
CA LYS A 7 -9.42 -14.65 -18.00
C LYS A 7 -10.36 -15.65 -18.64
N LEU A 8 -10.72 -16.71 -17.89
CA LEU A 8 -11.70 -17.67 -18.32
C LEU A 8 -13.11 -17.05 -18.26
N THR A 9 -13.83 -17.12 -19.36
CA THR A 9 -15.22 -16.66 -19.48
C THR A 9 -16.12 -17.80 -19.96
N ILE A 10 -17.40 -17.72 -19.61
CA ILE A 10 -18.40 -18.69 -20.05
C ILE A 10 -19.21 -18.05 -21.18
N ASN A 11 -19.08 -18.59 -22.36
CA ASN A 11 -19.92 -18.22 -23.50
C ASN A 11 -21.07 -19.23 -23.64
N LYS A 12 -22.28 -18.72 -23.80
CA LYS A 12 -23.49 -19.56 -23.89
C LYS A 12 -23.50 -20.50 -25.10
N ARG A 13 -22.71 -20.22 -26.15
CA ARG A 13 -22.66 -20.99 -27.38
C ARG A 13 -21.44 -21.90 -27.48
N SER A 14 -20.26 -21.44 -27.04
CA SER A 14 -18.98 -22.14 -27.20
C SER A 14 -18.48 -22.80 -25.90
N GLY A 15 -19.14 -22.55 -24.76
CA GLY A 15 -18.68 -23.07 -23.47
C GLY A 15 -17.62 -22.19 -22.82
N LEU A 16 -16.60 -22.82 -22.26
CA LEU A 16 -15.48 -22.11 -21.65
C LEU A 16 -14.56 -21.54 -22.74
N GLU A 17 -14.26 -20.24 -22.67
CA GLU A 17 -13.36 -19.57 -23.60
C GLU A 17 -12.45 -18.57 -22.88
N ILE A 18 -11.26 -18.35 -23.46
CA ILE A 18 -10.34 -17.31 -23.05
C ILE A 18 -10.29 -16.30 -24.20
N ILE A 19 -10.70 -15.06 -23.91
CA ILE A 19 -10.72 -13.99 -24.91
C ILE A 19 -9.35 -13.27 -24.87
N HIS A 20 -8.70 -13.18 -26.02
CA HIS A 20 -7.36 -12.58 -26.16
C HIS A 20 -6.33 -13.16 -25.16
N PRO A 21 -6.07 -14.48 -25.18
CA PRO A 21 -5.10 -15.08 -24.31
C PRO A 21 -3.69 -14.54 -24.58
N ASP A 22 -2.94 -14.32 -23.52
CA ASP A 22 -1.48 -14.23 -23.64
C ASP A 22 -0.95 -15.61 -24.05
N THR A 23 -0.19 -15.65 -25.12
CA THR A 23 0.36 -16.92 -25.66
C THR A 23 1.86 -16.96 -25.49
N GLU A 24 2.37 -18.05 -24.95
CA GLU A 24 3.81 -18.30 -24.82
C GLU A 24 4.17 -19.62 -25.49
N GLN A 25 5.15 -19.56 -26.39
CA GLN A 25 5.70 -20.76 -27.02
C GLN A 25 6.74 -21.36 -26.09
N VAL A 26 6.52 -22.60 -25.68
CA VAL A 26 7.46 -23.38 -24.90
C VAL A 26 8.39 -24.11 -25.87
N SER A 27 9.61 -23.62 -26.03
CA SER A 27 10.70 -24.37 -26.68
C SER A 27 11.56 -25.01 -25.60
N GLY A 28 12.01 -26.23 -25.81
CA GLY A 28 12.63 -27.10 -24.80
C GLY A 28 13.81 -26.54 -23.99
N GLU A 29 14.39 -25.42 -24.40
CA GLU A 29 15.44 -24.68 -23.65
C GLU A 29 14.90 -23.53 -22.77
N ASN A 30 13.62 -23.15 -22.91
CA ASN A 30 12.99 -22.02 -22.21
C ASN A 30 12.01 -22.42 -21.10
N ILE A 31 12.20 -23.61 -20.49
CA ILE A 31 11.38 -24.06 -19.33
C ILE A 31 11.54 -23.15 -18.12
N ASN A 32 12.53 -22.27 -18.12
CA ASN A 32 12.76 -21.25 -17.08
C ASN A 32 12.10 -19.90 -17.39
N SER A 33 11.00 -19.85 -18.16
CA SER A 33 10.31 -18.58 -18.34
C SER A 33 9.84 -18.04 -16.98
N LEU A 34 10.00 -16.74 -16.78
CA LEU A 34 9.62 -16.05 -15.54
C LEU A 34 8.11 -16.18 -15.24
N GLU A 35 7.33 -16.69 -16.17
CA GLU A 35 5.87 -16.54 -16.21
C GLU A 35 5.12 -17.86 -16.06
N ILE A 36 5.73 -19.00 -16.46
CA ILE A 36 5.04 -20.29 -16.47
C ILE A 36 4.83 -20.80 -15.04
N GLY A 37 3.57 -21.02 -14.66
CA GLY A 37 3.21 -21.59 -13.36
C GLY A 37 3.47 -20.70 -12.15
N LYS A 38 3.84 -19.42 -12.37
CA LYS A 38 4.17 -18.46 -11.32
C LYS A 38 3.15 -17.33 -11.24
N ILE A 39 3.01 -16.76 -10.06
CA ILE A 39 2.29 -15.49 -9.88
C ILE A 39 3.21 -14.38 -10.38
N VAL A 40 2.76 -13.64 -11.36
CA VAL A 40 3.55 -12.57 -11.99
C VAL A 40 2.83 -11.23 -11.90
N PRO A 41 3.58 -10.12 -11.77
CA PRO A 41 2.98 -8.80 -11.65
C PRO A 41 2.34 -8.35 -12.97
N VAL A 42 1.27 -7.57 -12.84
CA VAL A 42 0.63 -6.87 -13.96
C VAL A 42 0.96 -5.39 -13.84
N TYR A 43 1.75 -4.88 -14.78
CA TYR A 43 2.15 -3.48 -14.82
C TYR A 43 1.29 -2.68 -15.79
N HIS A 44 1.05 -1.42 -15.48
CA HIS A 44 0.55 -0.47 -16.46
C HIS A 44 1.64 -0.15 -17.47
N VAL A 45 1.46 -0.59 -18.69
CA VAL A 45 2.42 -0.35 -19.79
C VAL A 45 2.00 0.87 -20.61
N ILE A 46 2.98 1.71 -20.95
CA ILE A 46 2.80 2.94 -21.72
C ILE A 46 3.47 2.77 -23.08
N GLY A 47 2.76 3.17 -24.15
CA GLY A 47 3.36 3.42 -25.45
C GLY A 47 4.16 2.27 -26.09
N GLY A 48 3.51 1.13 -26.41
CA GLY A 48 4.14 0.08 -27.23
C GLY A 48 5.09 -0.87 -26.47
N LEU A 49 5.23 -0.73 -25.16
CA LEU A 49 6.00 -1.67 -24.36
C LEU A 49 5.15 -2.91 -24.04
N HIS A 50 5.66 -4.10 -24.30
CA HIS A 50 4.98 -5.34 -23.92
C HIS A 50 5.13 -5.63 -22.44
N LEU A 51 4.09 -6.19 -21.82
CA LEU A 51 4.08 -6.57 -20.39
C LEU A 51 5.24 -7.49 -20.03
N LYS A 52 5.56 -8.47 -20.88
CA LYS A 52 6.70 -9.38 -20.71
C LYS A 52 8.03 -8.63 -20.64
N SER A 53 8.24 -7.66 -21.54
CA SER A 53 9.45 -6.82 -21.52
C SER A 53 9.56 -6.02 -20.23
N MET A 54 8.45 -5.47 -19.73
CA MET A 54 8.42 -4.73 -18.47
C MET A 54 8.80 -5.66 -17.29
N ARG A 55 8.25 -6.87 -17.22
CA ARG A 55 8.61 -7.86 -16.19
C ARG A 55 10.10 -8.19 -16.23
N THR A 56 10.65 -8.41 -17.42
CA THR A 56 12.08 -8.68 -17.59
C THR A 56 12.95 -7.51 -17.13
N ILE A 57 12.57 -6.27 -17.47
CA ILE A 57 13.29 -5.07 -17.03
C ILE A 57 13.27 -4.96 -15.50
N ILE A 58 12.09 -5.07 -14.88
CA ILE A 58 11.96 -4.99 -13.42
C ILE A 58 12.74 -6.12 -12.74
N LYS A 59 12.68 -7.35 -13.26
CA LYS A 59 13.45 -8.47 -12.72
C LYS A 59 14.95 -8.20 -12.75
N ASN A 60 15.47 -7.73 -13.88
CA ASN A 60 16.88 -7.39 -14.03
C ASN A 60 17.30 -6.23 -13.09
N VAL A 61 16.44 -5.25 -12.89
CA VAL A 61 16.70 -4.14 -11.93
C VAL A 61 16.75 -4.67 -10.51
N LEU A 62 15.81 -5.51 -10.12
CA LEU A 62 15.81 -6.11 -8.78
C LEU A 62 17.03 -6.98 -8.57
N ASP A 63 17.33 -7.89 -9.48
CA ASP A 63 18.50 -8.79 -9.37
C ASP A 63 19.83 -8.01 -9.27
N LYS A 64 19.94 -6.88 -9.95
CA LYS A 64 21.18 -6.11 -10.00
C LYS A 64 21.31 -5.06 -8.89
N TYR A 65 20.22 -4.42 -8.49
CA TYR A 65 20.26 -3.23 -7.65
C TYR A 65 19.54 -3.36 -6.31
N LEU A 66 18.90 -4.51 -6.04
CA LEU A 66 18.14 -4.69 -4.80
C LEU A 66 18.99 -4.55 -3.54
N HIS A 67 20.29 -4.92 -3.63
CA HIS A 67 21.24 -4.77 -2.53
C HIS A 67 21.51 -3.31 -2.13
N LEU A 68 21.14 -2.34 -2.98
CA LEU A 68 21.22 -0.91 -2.69
C LEU A 68 19.98 -0.37 -1.96
N ALA A 69 18.95 -1.21 -1.78
CA ALA A 69 17.76 -0.83 -1.05
C ALA A 69 18.05 -0.81 0.46
N GLU A 70 18.52 0.34 0.95
CA GLU A 70 18.85 0.54 2.35
C GLU A 70 17.63 0.36 3.26
N GLU A 71 17.85 -0.29 4.42
CA GLU A 71 16.86 -0.33 5.49
C GLU A 71 16.90 1.01 6.24
N PHE A 72 15.75 1.64 6.43
CA PHE A 72 15.67 2.92 7.13
C PHE A 72 14.74 2.88 8.36
N LEU A 73 13.98 1.81 8.53
CA LEU A 73 13.22 1.66 9.77
C LEU A 73 14.15 1.28 10.92
N PRO A 74 13.95 1.85 12.10
CA PRO A 74 14.68 1.45 13.29
C PRO A 74 14.51 -0.04 13.61
N ASP A 75 15.58 -0.68 14.08
CA ASP A 75 15.61 -2.12 14.39
C ASP A 75 14.53 -2.53 15.41
N ASP A 76 14.25 -1.67 16.40
CA ASP A 76 13.21 -1.93 17.40
C ASP A 76 11.81 -1.98 16.77
N LEU A 77 11.53 -1.20 15.74
CA LEU A 77 10.26 -1.28 14.99
C LEU A 77 10.19 -2.58 14.17
N ILE A 78 11.28 -2.92 13.49
CA ILE A 78 11.36 -4.15 12.69
C ILE A 78 11.08 -5.37 13.56
N GLN A 79 11.76 -5.45 14.71
CA GLN A 79 11.60 -6.56 15.65
C GLN A 79 10.21 -6.61 16.28
N ARG A 80 9.68 -5.46 16.74
CA ARG A 80 8.36 -5.35 17.39
C ARG A 80 7.22 -5.81 16.49
N HIS A 81 7.32 -5.52 15.20
CA HIS A 81 6.28 -5.84 14.22
C HIS A 81 6.59 -7.10 13.40
N ASN A 82 7.72 -7.75 13.68
CA ASN A 82 8.21 -8.91 12.93
C ASN A 82 8.22 -8.66 11.42
N PHE A 83 8.78 -7.53 11.02
CA PHE A 83 8.89 -7.19 9.62
C PHE A 83 10.05 -7.91 8.96
N MET A 84 9.84 -8.33 7.70
CA MET A 84 10.90 -8.82 6.86
C MET A 84 11.82 -7.68 6.40
N PRO A 85 13.05 -7.97 5.95
CA PRO A 85 13.96 -6.97 5.37
C PRO A 85 13.31 -6.24 4.19
N ARG A 86 13.60 -4.95 4.06
CA ARG A 86 13.05 -4.10 3.00
C ARG A 86 13.33 -4.63 1.60
N SER A 87 14.56 -5.06 1.36
CA SER A 87 14.96 -5.64 0.07
C SER A 87 14.12 -6.87 -0.27
N GLU A 88 13.92 -7.76 0.68
CA GLU A 88 13.09 -8.95 0.48
C GLU A 88 11.62 -8.59 0.22
N ALA A 89 11.08 -7.63 0.97
CA ALA A 89 9.71 -7.14 0.76
C ALA A 89 9.53 -6.53 -0.64
N LEU A 90 10.48 -5.75 -1.12
CA LEU A 90 10.49 -5.21 -2.48
C LEU A 90 10.49 -6.33 -3.52
N TYR A 91 11.35 -7.32 -3.36
CA TYR A 91 11.40 -8.46 -4.29
C TYR A 91 10.10 -9.25 -4.31
N GLN A 92 9.63 -9.67 -3.14
CA GLN A 92 8.43 -10.50 -3.02
C GLN A 92 7.13 -9.78 -3.42
N SER A 93 7.09 -8.46 -3.37
CA SER A 93 5.94 -7.69 -3.86
C SER A 93 5.80 -7.75 -5.39
N HIS A 94 6.89 -7.96 -6.11
CA HIS A 94 6.90 -8.14 -7.56
C HIS A 94 6.87 -9.61 -7.97
N PHE A 95 7.59 -10.46 -7.25
CA PHE A 95 7.73 -11.88 -7.53
C PHE A 95 7.46 -12.68 -6.24
N PRO A 96 6.18 -12.91 -5.92
CA PRO A 96 5.81 -13.68 -4.73
C PRO A 96 6.38 -15.10 -4.77
N PRO A 97 6.70 -15.69 -3.61
CA PRO A 97 7.13 -17.09 -3.53
C PRO A 97 6.09 -18.05 -4.14
N GLU A 98 6.56 -19.17 -4.65
CA GLU A 98 5.68 -20.25 -5.11
C GLU A 98 4.77 -20.72 -3.98
N GLY A 99 3.50 -20.95 -4.29
CA GLY A 99 2.50 -21.33 -3.27
C GLY A 99 1.92 -20.18 -2.47
N SER A 100 2.27 -18.93 -2.77
CA SER A 100 1.62 -17.77 -2.14
C SER A 100 0.10 -17.81 -2.33
N ALA A 101 -0.65 -17.59 -1.24
CA ALA A 101 -2.11 -17.58 -1.29
C ALA A 101 -2.62 -16.35 -2.04
N LEU A 102 -3.32 -16.54 -3.16
CA LEU A 102 -3.89 -15.44 -3.95
C LEU A 102 -4.81 -14.55 -3.12
N ALA A 103 -5.59 -15.14 -2.20
CA ALA A 103 -6.47 -14.37 -1.32
C ALA A 103 -5.71 -13.41 -0.38
N GLU A 104 -4.50 -13.76 0.05
CA GLU A 104 -3.66 -12.87 0.86
C GLU A 104 -3.04 -11.76 0.01
N LEU A 105 -2.61 -12.09 -1.21
CA LEU A 105 -2.10 -11.12 -2.17
C LEU A 105 -3.16 -10.08 -2.54
N ASP A 106 -4.38 -10.51 -2.86
CA ASP A 106 -5.49 -9.64 -3.19
C ASP A 106 -5.95 -8.77 -2.01
N ALA A 107 -5.85 -9.31 -0.79
CA ALA A 107 -6.19 -8.60 0.43
C ALA A 107 -5.06 -7.70 0.96
N PHE A 108 -3.91 -7.62 0.30
CA PHE A 108 -2.71 -6.89 0.74
C PHE A 108 -2.22 -7.32 2.13
N LYS A 109 -2.27 -8.63 2.43
CA LYS A 109 -1.96 -9.20 3.75
C LYS A 109 -0.65 -9.98 3.80
N THR A 110 0.02 -10.17 2.68
CA THR A 110 1.33 -10.85 2.68
C THR A 110 2.35 -10.10 3.54
N PRO A 111 3.34 -10.77 4.12
CA PRO A 111 4.39 -10.10 4.90
C PRO A 111 5.09 -8.97 4.13
N ALA A 112 5.36 -9.19 2.84
CA ALA A 112 5.98 -8.20 1.96
C ALA A 112 5.10 -6.95 1.78
N GLN A 113 3.82 -7.14 1.45
CA GLN A 113 2.87 -6.05 1.30
C GLN A 113 2.66 -5.29 2.62
N ARG A 114 2.50 -5.99 3.74
CA ARG A 114 2.37 -5.37 5.06
C ARG A 114 3.59 -4.49 5.40
N ARG A 115 4.79 -4.98 5.10
CA ARG A 115 6.03 -4.23 5.31
C ARG A 115 6.05 -2.92 4.52
N LEU A 116 5.74 -2.98 3.22
CA LEU A 116 5.78 -1.80 2.35
C LEU A 116 4.65 -0.81 2.66
N VAL A 117 3.44 -1.29 2.94
CA VAL A 117 2.32 -0.44 3.36
C VAL A 117 2.64 0.29 4.67
N PHE A 118 3.22 -0.42 5.65
CA PHE A 118 3.63 0.21 6.91
C PHE A 118 4.68 1.30 6.67
N GLU A 119 5.70 1.02 5.86
CA GLU A 119 6.77 1.94 5.53
C GLU A 119 6.23 3.25 4.96
N GLU A 120 5.35 3.17 3.97
CA GLU A 120 4.76 4.34 3.32
C GLU A 120 3.91 5.17 4.30
N LEU A 121 3.04 4.50 5.06
CA LEU A 121 2.19 5.18 6.05
C LEU A 121 3.02 5.76 7.20
N PHE A 122 4.08 5.09 7.63
CA PHE A 122 4.99 5.57 8.66
C PHE A 122 5.68 6.87 8.24
N LEU A 123 6.19 6.95 7.02
CA LEU A 123 6.83 8.17 6.51
C LEU A 123 5.84 9.35 6.45
N ILE A 124 4.60 9.11 6.02
CA ILE A 124 3.56 10.14 6.02
C ILE A 124 3.28 10.63 7.46
N GLN A 125 3.09 9.70 8.40
CA GLN A 125 2.83 10.03 9.80
C GLN A 125 4.00 10.76 10.45
N LEU A 126 5.23 10.35 10.13
CA LEU A 126 6.44 10.99 10.61
C LEU A 126 6.52 12.45 10.11
N ALA A 127 6.26 12.68 8.83
CA ALA A 127 6.23 14.03 8.25
C ALA A 127 5.17 14.91 8.92
N LEU A 128 3.97 14.36 9.19
CA LEU A 128 2.91 15.07 9.90
C LEU A 128 3.29 15.38 11.36
N ALA A 129 3.96 14.45 12.05
CA ALA A 129 4.43 14.64 13.40
C ALA A 129 5.50 15.76 13.48
N PHE A 130 6.46 15.75 12.56
CA PHE A 130 7.45 16.84 12.44
C PHE A 130 6.76 18.20 12.20
N ARG A 131 5.82 18.25 11.28
CA ARG A 131 5.06 19.48 11.02
C ARG A 131 4.32 19.97 12.26
N LYS A 132 3.66 19.07 13.00
CA LYS A 132 2.94 19.39 14.23
C LYS A 132 3.89 19.95 15.30
N ASN A 133 5.02 19.29 15.54
CA ASN A 133 6.02 19.75 16.51
C ASN A 133 6.54 21.14 16.15
N ARG A 134 6.95 21.34 14.90
CA ARG A 134 7.45 22.64 14.42
C ARG A 134 6.40 23.74 14.57
N THR A 135 5.13 23.44 14.30
CA THR A 135 4.04 24.43 14.47
C THR A 135 3.81 24.74 15.95
N GLY A 136 3.90 23.75 16.83
CA GLY A 136 3.77 23.94 18.28
C GLY A 136 4.91 24.76 18.90
N GLU A 137 6.12 24.66 18.35
CA GLU A 137 7.29 25.43 18.83
C GLU A 137 7.32 26.88 18.31
N VAL A 138 6.81 27.12 17.10
CA VAL A 138 6.91 28.41 16.41
C VAL A 138 5.67 29.29 16.60
N LEU A 139 4.48 28.67 16.76
CA LEU A 139 3.24 29.39 16.90
C LEU A 139 2.71 29.27 18.35
N THR A 140 3.06 30.26 19.17
CA THR A 140 2.32 30.49 20.43
C THR A 140 0.92 30.95 20.05
N GLY A 141 -0.07 30.08 20.28
CA GLY A 141 -1.48 30.43 20.06
C GLY A 141 -1.89 31.61 20.95
N THR A 142 -2.85 32.39 20.48
CA THR A 142 -3.45 33.44 21.32
C THR A 142 -4.19 32.79 22.49
N ALA A 143 -3.78 33.11 23.71
CA ALA A 143 -4.44 32.61 24.89
C ALA A 143 -5.82 33.32 25.06
N PHE A 144 -6.88 32.56 24.95
CA PHE A 144 -8.23 33.05 25.20
C PHE A 144 -8.62 32.81 26.65
N LYS A 145 -9.39 33.76 27.23
CA LYS A 145 -10.06 33.53 28.51
C LYS A 145 -11.24 32.58 28.30
N THR A 146 -11.04 31.32 28.65
CA THR A 146 -12.03 30.24 28.45
C THR A 146 -13.13 30.22 29.50
N ARG A 147 -12.97 30.95 30.63
CA ARG A 147 -13.95 31.03 31.71
C ARG A 147 -14.47 32.45 31.81
N GLY A 148 -15.76 32.65 31.59
CA GLY A 148 -16.38 33.98 31.72
C GLY A 148 -17.89 34.00 31.45
N GLU A 149 -18.52 35.06 31.86
CA GLU A 149 -19.98 35.29 31.69
C GLU A 149 -20.38 35.35 30.20
N ILE A 150 -19.46 35.74 29.31
CA ILE A 150 -19.74 35.85 27.87
C ILE A 150 -20.10 34.49 27.29
N ILE A 151 -19.35 33.44 27.63
CA ILE A 151 -19.59 32.07 27.12
C ILE A 151 -20.93 31.55 27.66
N LYS A 152 -21.19 31.75 28.95
CA LYS A 152 -22.47 31.35 29.56
C LYS A 152 -23.66 32.05 28.91
N ARG A 153 -23.52 33.36 28.63
CA ARG A 153 -24.56 34.15 27.95
C ARG A 153 -24.75 33.67 26.51
N PHE A 154 -23.65 33.40 25.79
CA PHE A 154 -23.71 32.89 24.42
C PHE A 154 -24.46 31.55 24.36
N VAL A 155 -24.11 30.59 25.23
CA VAL A 155 -24.79 29.29 25.27
C VAL A 155 -26.28 29.42 25.57
N LYS A 156 -26.67 30.39 26.43
CA LYS A 156 -28.09 30.66 26.72
C LYS A 156 -28.86 31.31 25.56
N LEU A 157 -28.17 32.02 24.67
CA LEU A 157 -28.77 32.67 23.50
C LEU A 157 -28.93 31.75 22.30
N LEU A 158 -28.36 30.53 22.34
CA LEU A 158 -28.53 29.55 21.26
C LEU A 158 -30.02 29.16 21.15
N PRO A 159 -30.57 29.12 19.91
CA PRO A 159 -31.98 28.76 19.68
C PRO A 159 -32.24 27.25 19.83
N PHE A 160 -31.24 26.50 20.30
CA PHE A 160 -31.28 25.04 20.51
C PHE A 160 -30.47 24.64 21.74
N THR A 161 -30.76 23.48 22.29
CA THR A 161 -29.97 22.88 23.37
C THR A 161 -28.81 22.07 22.82
N LEU A 162 -27.59 22.30 23.34
CA LEU A 162 -26.42 21.53 22.96
C LEU A 162 -26.60 20.06 23.30
N THR A 163 -26.22 19.17 22.36
CA THR A 163 -26.16 17.73 22.59
C THR A 163 -25.10 17.37 23.62
N GLY A 164 -25.16 16.13 24.18
CA GLY A 164 -24.14 15.65 25.10
C GLY A 164 -22.71 15.67 24.51
N ALA A 165 -22.57 15.30 23.25
CA ALA A 165 -21.28 15.34 22.54
C ALA A 165 -20.75 16.77 22.37
N GLN A 166 -21.60 17.71 21.99
CA GLN A 166 -21.23 19.15 21.87
C GLN A 166 -20.81 19.73 23.22
N LYS A 167 -21.50 19.41 24.31
CA LYS A 167 -21.12 19.84 25.66
C LYS A 167 -19.77 19.29 26.08
N LYS A 168 -19.49 18.00 25.75
CA LYS A 168 -18.22 17.37 26.03
C LYS A 168 -17.07 18.06 25.27
N VAL A 169 -17.21 18.26 23.97
CA VAL A 169 -16.21 18.95 23.14
C VAL A 169 -15.98 20.39 23.61
N LEU A 170 -17.06 21.12 23.96
CA LEU A 170 -16.92 22.46 24.49
C LEU A 170 -16.12 22.47 25.81
N GLY A 171 -16.33 21.50 26.68
CA GLY A 171 -15.55 21.33 27.92
C GLY A 171 -14.10 20.95 27.72
N GLU A 172 -13.77 20.21 26.63
CA GLU A 172 -12.39 19.84 26.26
C GLU A 172 -11.59 21.01 25.65
N ILE A 173 -12.30 21.97 25.02
CA ILE A 173 -11.67 23.17 24.43
C ILE A 173 -11.48 24.28 25.46
N MET A 174 -12.30 24.34 26.51
CA MET A 174 -12.25 25.34 27.56
C MET A 174 -11.37 24.95 28.75
#